data_d238814f20fa9685647fe3708f6032a4
#
_entry.id   d238814f20fa9685647fe3708f6032a4
#
_cell.length_a   1.000
_cell.length_b   1.000
_cell.length_c   1.000
_cell.angle_alpha   90.00
_cell.angle_beta   90.00
_cell.angle_gamma   90.00
#
_symmetry.space_group_name_H-M   'P 1'
#
loop_
_entity.id
_entity.type
_entity.pdbx_description
1 polymer ?
#
loop_
_entity_poly.entity_id
_entity_poly.type
_entity_poly.pdbx_seq_one_letter_code
_entity_poly.pdbx_strand_id
1 'polypeptide(L)'
;MKSFVADDSFWELFPQAAVGVVVVKGMKPAAQIPQEDVDAIAALLDRANIDAERHLTSDTISENAPVKAWREAYRLFKTKKGARCSIENLLKRVLKGKPVGHITPAVDIYNTVSLSYALPVGGEDLHAIEGDLCLKVTDGGDSFLPLGEETDDPTLPGELAYIDDAGAVCRCWNWRDGVRTALSDDSADAFLAIECVEPERMGDCQAAIDRLAELLERYLGATVVVKTLVTRDNPCVGL
;
A
#
# COMPACT_ATOMS: atom_id res chain seq x y z
N MET A 1 -18.90 3.00 13.38
CA MET A 1 -17.45 3.26 13.42
C MET A 1 -16.87 2.29 12.41
N LYS A 2 -16.10 2.77 11.44
CA LYS A 2 -15.47 1.89 10.43
C LYS A 2 -14.32 1.12 11.04
N SER A 3 -14.05 -0.08 10.54
CA SER A 3 -12.90 -0.90 10.94
C SER A 3 -12.15 -1.43 9.73
N PHE A 4 -10.86 -1.67 9.87
CA PHE A 4 -10.12 -2.56 8.98
C PHE A 4 -10.12 -3.97 9.58
N VAL A 5 -10.42 -4.96 8.75
CA VAL A 5 -10.48 -6.37 9.15
C VAL A 5 -9.69 -7.20 8.15
N ALA A 6 -8.68 -7.91 8.61
CA ALA A 6 -8.08 -8.99 7.84
C ALA A 6 -8.85 -10.29 8.15
N ASP A 7 -9.59 -10.78 7.15
CA ASP A 7 -10.54 -11.89 7.27
C ASP A 7 -9.84 -13.25 7.47
N ASP A 8 -10.56 -14.22 7.99
CA ASP A 8 -10.03 -15.58 8.18
C ASP A 8 -9.50 -16.19 6.89
N SER A 9 -10.13 -15.91 5.75
CA SER A 9 -9.67 -16.38 4.44
C SER A 9 -8.29 -15.85 4.04
N PHE A 10 -7.93 -14.64 4.48
CA PHE A 10 -6.57 -14.12 4.35
C PHE A 10 -5.59 -14.88 5.25
N TRP A 11 -5.96 -15.11 6.52
CA TRP A 11 -5.09 -15.79 7.48
C TRP A 11 -4.91 -17.30 7.19
N GLU A 12 -5.84 -17.93 6.49
CA GLU A 12 -5.67 -19.28 5.98
C GLU A 12 -4.54 -19.38 4.95
N LEU A 13 -4.40 -18.36 4.09
CA LEU A 13 -3.34 -18.29 3.08
C LEU A 13 -1.99 -17.79 3.68
N PHE A 14 -2.06 -16.84 4.61
CA PHE A 14 -0.89 -16.11 5.11
C PHE A 14 -0.87 -16.06 6.65
N PRO A 15 -0.76 -17.20 7.35
CA PRO A 15 -0.91 -17.28 8.80
C PRO A 15 0.17 -16.52 9.59
N GLN A 16 1.29 -16.19 8.96
CA GLN A 16 2.42 -15.49 9.56
C GLN A 16 2.65 -14.09 8.98
N ALA A 17 1.78 -13.63 8.09
CA ALA A 17 1.86 -12.27 7.56
C ALA A 17 1.48 -11.23 8.61
N ALA A 18 1.77 -9.97 8.31
CA ALA A 18 1.25 -8.83 9.03
C ALA A 18 0.86 -7.72 8.06
N VAL A 19 -0.11 -6.92 8.48
CA VAL A 19 -0.46 -5.66 7.82
C VAL A 19 -0.21 -4.52 8.80
N GLY A 20 0.81 -3.71 8.51
CA GLY A 20 1.01 -2.45 9.21
C GLY A 20 -0.08 -1.47 8.82
N VAL A 21 -0.77 -0.92 9.80
CA VAL A 21 -1.85 0.05 9.59
C VAL A 21 -1.46 1.38 10.20
N VAL A 22 -1.54 2.43 9.39
CA VAL A 22 -1.43 3.83 9.82
C VAL A 22 -2.71 4.54 9.37
N VAL A 23 -3.42 5.15 10.33
CA VAL A 23 -4.55 6.02 10.02
C VAL A 23 -4.21 7.42 10.45
N VAL A 24 -4.36 8.36 9.53
CA VAL A 24 -4.10 9.78 9.78
C VAL A 24 -5.32 10.63 9.49
N LYS A 25 -5.44 11.75 10.21
CA LYS A 25 -6.49 12.74 10.03
C LYS A 25 -5.93 14.14 9.90
N GLY A 26 -6.63 14.97 9.13
CA GLY A 26 -6.31 16.39 8.99
C GLY A 26 -5.02 16.66 8.20
N MET A 27 -4.69 15.84 7.21
CA MET A 27 -3.64 16.16 6.26
C MET A 27 -3.97 17.49 5.55
N LYS A 28 -2.99 18.33 5.36
CA LYS A 28 -3.14 19.54 4.56
C LYS A 28 -3.35 19.16 3.09
N PRO A 29 -4.30 19.78 2.38
CA PRO A 29 -4.37 19.70 0.93
C PRO A 29 -3.04 20.08 0.29
N ALA A 30 -2.69 19.46 -0.84
CA ALA A 30 -1.40 19.68 -1.50
C ALA A 30 -1.10 21.18 -1.75
N ALA A 31 -2.12 21.96 -2.13
CA ALA A 31 -1.99 23.39 -2.35
C ALA A 31 -1.66 24.23 -1.08
N GLN A 32 -1.80 23.65 0.11
CA GLN A 32 -1.52 24.32 1.39
C GLN A 32 -0.20 23.86 2.03
N ILE A 33 0.50 22.91 1.41
CA ILE A 33 1.81 22.46 1.87
C ILE A 33 2.86 23.51 1.46
N PRO A 34 3.71 24.00 2.39
CA PRO A 34 4.80 24.92 2.03
C PRO A 34 5.69 24.32 0.93
N GLN A 35 6.14 25.16 0.00
CA GLN A 35 6.99 24.70 -1.10
C GLN A 35 8.27 24.01 -0.61
N GLU A 36 8.85 24.49 0.49
CA GLU A 36 10.03 23.84 1.11
C GLU A 36 9.77 22.41 1.57
N ASP A 37 8.54 22.10 2.04
CA ASP A 37 8.14 20.75 2.43
C ASP A 37 7.86 19.88 1.19
N VAL A 38 7.27 20.44 0.14
CA VAL A 38 7.09 19.74 -1.14
C VAL A 38 8.45 19.35 -1.74
N ASP A 39 9.40 20.29 -1.75
CA ASP A 39 10.75 20.06 -2.24
C ASP A 39 11.50 19.02 -1.38
N ALA A 40 11.28 19.03 -0.07
CA ALA A 40 11.86 18.06 0.85
C ALA A 40 11.27 16.63 0.63
N ILE A 41 9.97 16.52 0.43
CA ILE A 41 9.31 15.24 0.09
C ILE A 41 9.86 14.70 -1.23
N ALA A 42 9.98 15.56 -2.25
CA ALA A 42 10.54 15.18 -3.54
C ALA A 42 11.98 14.66 -3.40
N ALA A 43 12.82 15.37 -2.64
CA ALA A 43 14.20 14.94 -2.37
C ALA A 43 14.26 13.61 -1.60
N LEU A 44 13.30 13.32 -0.71
CA LEU A 44 13.21 12.02 -0.02
C LEU A 44 12.91 10.89 -1.01
N LEU A 45 11.96 11.08 -1.95
CA LEU A 45 11.63 10.09 -2.96
C LEU A 45 12.80 9.86 -3.92
N ASP A 46 13.47 10.93 -4.36
CA ASP A 46 14.67 10.84 -5.20
C ASP A 46 15.77 10.04 -4.50
N ARG A 47 15.98 10.30 -3.22
CA ARG A 47 16.96 9.55 -2.42
C ARG A 47 16.55 8.09 -2.25
N ALA A 48 15.26 7.81 -1.98
CA ALA A 48 14.75 6.45 -1.85
C ALA A 48 14.90 5.65 -3.15
N ASN A 49 14.73 6.28 -4.33
CA ASN A 49 15.00 5.64 -5.62
C ASN A 49 16.47 5.16 -5.72
N ILE A 50 17.42 5.98 -5.29
CA ILE A 50 18.85 5.62 -5.28
C ILE A 50 19.12 4.51 -4.27
N ASP A 51 18.63 4.67 -3.04
CA ASP A 51 18.89 3.74 -1.93
C ASP A 51 18.21 2.37 -2.16
N ALA A 52 17.15 2.31 -2.96
CA ALA A 52 16.46 1.06 -3.31
C ALA A 52 17.36 0.10 -4.16
N GLU A 53 18.43 0.59 -4.78
CA GLU A 53 19.38 -0.27 -5.49
C GLU A 53 19.99 -1.34 -4.58
N ARG A 54 20.08 -1.10 -3.27
CA ARG A 54 20.56 -2.11 -2.30
C ARG A 54 19.72 -3.38 -2.24
N HIS A 55 18.45 -3.31 -2.66
CA HIS A 55 17.52 -4.44 -2.73
C HIS A 55 17.62 -5.21 -4.06
N LEU A 56 18.43 -4.70 -5.03
CA LEU A 56 18.57 -5.23 -6.37
C LEU A 56 19.95 -5.90 -6.52
N THR A 57 20.01 -7.16 -6.12
CA THR A 57 21.24 -7.97 -6.16
C THR A 57 21.42 -8.76 -7.48
N SER A 58 20.38 -8.72 -8.34
CA SER A 58 20.36 -9.37 -9.66
C SER A 58 19.71 -8.46 -10.70
N ASP A 59 20.22 -8.52 -11.94
CA ASP A 59 19.63 -7.83 -13.11
C ASP A 59 18.27 -8.45 -13.51
N THR A 60 17.96 -9.65 -13.02
CA THR A 60 16.68 -10.31 -13.21
C THR A 60 15.75 -9.97 -12.04
N ILE A 61 14.73 -9.15 -12.29
CA ILE A 61 13.85 -8.63 -11.23
C ILE A 61 13.32 -9.73 -10.30
N SER A 62 12.95 -10.90 -10.83
CA SER A 62 12.38 -12.02 -10.06
C SER A 62 13.36 -12.75 -9.15
N GLU A 63 14.66 -12.50 -9.27
CA GLU A 63 15.69 -13.13 -8.46
C GLU A 63 16.04 -12.32 -7.21
N ASN A 64 15.56 -11.06 -7.15
CA ASN A 64 15.75 -10.21 -6.00
C ASN A 64 14.84 -10.66 -4.86
N ALA A 65 15.39 -10.78 -3.65
CA ALA A 65 14.71 -11.39 -2.51
C ALA A 65 13.30 -10.82 -2.23
N PRO A 66 13.09 -9.48 -2.14
CA PRO A 66 11.75 -8.95 -1.90
C PRO A 66 10.73 -9.34 -2.97
N VAL A 67 11.17 -9.31 -4.25
CA VAL A 67 10.31 -9.65 -5.38
C VAL A 67 9.98 -11.15 -5.40
N LYS A 68 10.97 -11.99 -5.08
CA LYS A 68 10.77 -13.45 -5.00
C LYS A 68 9.74 -13.82 -3.95
N ALA A 69 9.82 -13.26 -2.75
CA ALA A 69 8.86 -13.50 -1.67
C ALA A 69 7.43 -13.15 -2.10
N TRP A 70 7.23 -11.99 -2.72
CA TRP A 70 5.91 -11.58 -3.19
C TRP A 70 5.42 -12.41 -4.38
N ARG A 71 6.29 -12.87 -5.28
CA ARG A 71 5.89 -13.78 -6.35
C ARG A 71 5.43 -15.14 -5.84
N GLU A 72 6.04 -15.66 -4.76
CA GLU A 72 5.56 -16.88 -4.10
C GLU A 72 4.18 -16.62 -3.45
N ALA A 73 3.99 -15.51 -2.75
CA ALA A 73 2.71 -15.13 -2.16
C ALA A 73 1.60 -15.05 -3.23
N TYR A 74 1.87 -14.44 -4.37
CA TYR A 74 0.91 -14.29 -5.48
C TYR A 74 0.52 -15.62 -6.17
N ARG A 75 1.16 -16.73 -5.85
CA ARG A 75 0.77 -18.08 -6.32
C ARG A 75 -0.31 -18.73 -5.46
N LEU A 76 -0.55 -18.21 -4.26
CA LEU A 76 -1.45 -18.81 -3.29
C LEU A 76 -2.91 -18.39 -3.50
N PHE A 77 -3.19 -17.41 -4.32
CA PHE A 77 -4.55 -16.94 -4.60
C PHE A 77 -4.74 -16.64 -6.10
N LYS A 78 -5.99 -16.46 -6.51
CA LYS A 78 -6.31 -16.11 -7.90
C LYS A 78 -5.84 -14.71 -8.22
N THR A 79 -5.13 -14.53 -9.33
CA THR A 79 -4.69 -13.20 -9.79
C THR A 79 -5.17 -12.92 -11.21
N LYS A 80 -5.38 -11.66 -11.53
CA LYS A 80 -5.56 -11.23 -12.92
C LYS A 80 -4.26 -11.42 -13.70
N LYS A 81 -4.39 -11.74 -14.99
CA LYS A 81 -3.21 -11.89 -15.86
C LYS A 81 -2.36 -10.63 -15.86
N GLY A 82 -1.10 -10.78 -15.50
CA GLY A 82 -0.14 -9.66 -15.45
C GLY A 82 -0.08 -8.92 -14.12
N ALA A 83 -0.96 -9.24 -13.15
CA ALA A 83 -0.88 -8.67 -11.81
C ALA A 83 0.47 -8.97 -11.15
N ARG A 84 1.02 -7.97 -10.48
CA ARG A 84 2.28 -8.04 -9.72
C ARG A 84 2.15 -7.15 -8.50
N CYS A 85 2.79 -7.54 -7.43
CA CYS A 85 2.92 -6.74 -6.24
C CYS A 85 3.44 -5.33 -6.56
N SER A 86 2.94 -4.31 -5.87
CA SER A 86 3.34 -2.91 -6.06
C SER A 86 4.85 -2.72 -5.93
N ILE A 87 5.48 -3.32 -4.92
CA ILE A 87 6.94 -3.19 -4.73
C ILE A 87 7.74 -3.82 -5.89
N GLU A 88 7.27 -4.90 -6.52
CA GLU A 88 7.92 -5.41 -7.74
C GLU A 88 7.90 -4.36 -8.85
N ASN A 89 6.79 -3.64 -9.01
CA ASN A 89 6.67 -2.61 -10.03
C ASN A 89 7.60 -1.42 -9.75
N LEU A 90 7.71 -0.99 -8.50
CA LEU A 90 8.63 0.09 -8.09
C LEU A 90 10.09 -0.32 -8.29
N LEU A 91 10.52 -1.45 -7.75
CA LEU A 91 11.89 -1.95 -7.90
C LEU A 91 12.27 -2.23 -9.36
N LYS A 92 11.32 -2.68 -10.19
CA LYS A 92 11.56 -2.88 -11.62
C LYS A 92 11.83 -1.56 -12.36
N ARG A 93 11.22 -0.45 -11.93
CA ARG A 93 11.53 0.88 -12.48
C ARG A 93 12.95 1.28 -12.11
N VAL A 94 13.33 1.15 -10.84
CA VAL A 94 14.69 1.44 -10.36
C VAL A 94 15.72 0.60 -11.13
N LEU A 95 15.51 -0.72 -11.23
CA LEU A 95 16.41 -1.62 -11.97
C LEU A 95 16.62 -1.21 -13.44
N LYS A 96 15.62 -0.58 -14.05
CA LYS A 96 15.69 -0.10 -15.44
C LYS A 96 16.23 1.33 -15.59
N GLY A 97 16.71 1.94 -14.51
CA GLY A 97 17.15 3.34 -14.51
C GLY A 97 16.01 4.34 -14.79
N LYS A 98 14.77 3.96 -14.48
CA LYS A 98 13.57 4.79 -14.61
C LYS A 98 12.99 5.02 -13.22
N PRO A 99 13.44 6.04 -12.47
CA PRO A 99 13.01 6.24 -11.09
C PRO A 99 11.50 6.36 -10.98
N VAL A 100 10.98 6.06 -9.79
CA VAL A 100 9.59 6.34 -9.43
C VAL A 100 9.42 7.85 -9.42
N GLY A 101 8.49 8.37 -10.21
CA GLY A 101 8.25 9.80 -10.34
C GLY A 101 7.32 10.33 -9.27
N HIS A 102 7.25 11.66 -9.19
CA HIS A 102 6.38 12.38 -8.29
C HIS A 102 4.91 12.33 -8.76
N ILE A 103 3.99 12.19 -7.82
CA ILE A 103 2.55 12.11 -8.06
C ILE A 103 1.84 13.15 -7.19
N THR A 104 1.64 12.87 -5.92
CA THR A 104 1.15 13.82 -4.90
C THR A 104 2.05 13.72 -3.67
N PRO A 105 2.11 14.73 -2.79
CA PRO A 105 2.92 14.67 -1.60
C PRO A 105 2.69 13.43 -0.72
N ALA A 106 1.43 13.01 -0.55
CA ALA A 106 1.09 11.82 0.22
C ALA A 106 1.58 10.54 -0.46
N VAL A 107 1.40 10.43 -1.78
CA VAL A 107 1.85 9.30 -2.60
C VAL A 107 3.38 9.22 -2.61
N ASP A 108 4.06 10.34 -2.73
CA ASP A 108 5.52 10.42 -2.71
C ASP A 108 6.10 9.97 -1.37
N ILE A 109 5.43 10.32 -0.25
CA ILE A 109 5.80 9.85 1.09
C ILE A 109 5.67 8.33 1.19
N TYR A 110 4.54 7.74 0.81
CA TYR A 110 4.41 6.30 0.93
C TYR A 110 5.29 5.53 -0.07
N ASN A 111 5.53 6.04 -1.28
CA ASN A 111 6.50 5.47 -2.22
C ASN A 111 7.94 5.56 -1.67
N THR A 112 8.28 6.64 -0.96
CA THR A 112 9.57 6.77 -0.26
C THR A 112 9.76 5.64 0.75
N VAL A 113 8.74 5.38 1.57
CA VAL A 113 8.78 4.30 2.57
C VAL A 113 8.82 2.93 1.89
N SER A 114 7.98 2.70 0.86
CA SER A 114 7.95 1.45 0.09
C SER A 114 9.32 1.11 -0.48
N LEU A 115 9.98 2.05 -1.15
CA LEU A 115 11.32 1.86 -1.72
C LEU A 115 12.38 1.66 -0.64
N SER A 116 12.30 2.43 0.45
CA SER A 116 13.30 2.37 1.53
C SER A 116 13.32 1.02 2.23
N TYR A 117 12.17 0.40 2.41
CA TYR A 117 12.05 -0.89 3.09
C TYR A 117 11.81 -2.07 2.15
N ALA A 118 11.63 -1.83 0.85
CA ALA A 118 11.22 -2.84 -0.13
C ALA A 118 10.00 -3.65 0.35
N LEU A 119 8.99 -2.94 0.84
CA LEU A 119 7.68 -3.45 1.26
C LEU A 119 6.59 -2.76 0.44
N PRO A 120 5.48 -3.44 0.11
CA PRO A 120 4.32 -2.78 -0.46
C PRO A 120 3.76 -1.75 0.53
N VAL A 121 3.49 -0.56 0.05
CA VAL A 121 2.77 0.48 0.79
C VAL A 121 1.71 1.05 -0.13
N GLY A 122 0.49 1.14 0.36
CA GLY A 122 -0.65 1.75 -0.31
C GLY A 122 -1.41 2.66 0.63
N GLY A 123 -2.27 3.51 0.08
CA GLY A 123 -3.08 4.41 0.88
C GLY A 123 -4.39 4.76 0.19
N GLU A 124 -5.45 4.86 0.99
CA GLU A 124 -6.82 5.11 0.56
C GLU A 124 -7.40 6.31 1.29
N ASP A 125 -8.25 7.08 0.62
CA ASP A 125 -9.03 8.15 1.23
C ASP A 125 -10.06 7.53 2.20
N LEU A 126 -9.90 7.82 3.48
CA LEU A 126 -10.74 7.25 4.54
C LEU A 126 -12.21 7.66 4.41
N HIS A 127 -12.49 8.83 3.82
CA HIS A 127 -13.86 9.30 3.60
C HIS A 127 -14.56 8.54 2.48
N ALA A 128 -13.81 8.06 1.49
CA ALA A 128 -14.33 7.32 0.36
C ALA A 128 -14.59 5.83 0.63
N ILE A 129 -14.07 5.29 1.74
CA ILE A 129 -14.36 3.92 2.18
C ILE A 129 -15.80 3.86 2.70
N GLU A 130 -16.60 2.88 2.25
CA GLU A 130 -17.97 2.63 2.69
C GLU A 130 -18.04 1.39 3.59
N GLY A 131 -18.56 1.56 4.82
CA GLY A 131 -18.60 0.48 5.81
C GLY A 131 -17.23 0.07 6.33
N ASP A 132 -17.02 -1.21 6.60
CA ASP A 132 -15.74 -1.77 7.02
C ASP A 132 -14.86 -2.09 5.80
N LEU A 133 -13.55 -1.91 5.94
CA LEU A 133 -12.57 -2.30 4.94
C LEU A 133 -12.05 -3.71 5.25
N CYS A 134 -12.32 -4.68 4.39
CA CYS A 134 -11.93 -6.07 4.57
C CYS A 134 -10.84 -6.50 3.59
N LEU A 135 -9.74 -7.06 4.10
CA LEU A 135 -8.78 -7.81 3.29
C LEU A 135 -9.18 -9.29 3.30
N LYS A 136 -9.70 -9.78 2.16
CA LYS A 136 -10.27 -11.13 2.07
C LYS A 136 -10.12 -11.77 0.70
N VAL A 137 -10.26 -13.09 0.65
CA VAL A 137 -10.48 -13.81 -0.59
C VAL A 137 -11.95 -13.64 -1.00
N THR A 138 -12.18 -13.10 -2.20
CA THR A 138 -13.52 -12.78 -2.69
C THR A 138 -14.13 -13.91 -3.52
N ASP A 139 -15.47 -13.96 -3.53
CA ASP A 139 -16.24 -14.82 -4.47
C ASP A 139 -16.26 -14.25 -5.89
N GLY A 140 -15.71 -13.06 -6.10
CA GLY A 140 -15.66 -12.36 -7.38
C GLY A 140 -16.90 -11.51 -7.67
N GLY A 141 -16.78 -10.62 -8.64
CA GLY A 141 -17.86 -9.77 -9.07
C GLY A 141 -17.96 -8.44 -8.30
N ASP A 142 -17.06 -8.18 -7.36
CA ASP A 142 -17.00 -6.88 -6.68
C ASP A 142 -16.61 -5.80 -7.71
N SER A 143 -17.44 -4.75 -7.83
CA SER A 143 -17.21 -3.66 -8.76
C SER A 143 -15.86 -2.98 -8.51
N PHE A 144 -15.14 -2.68 -9.56
CA PHE A 144 -13.82 -2.05 -9.46
C PHE A 144 -13.49 -1.26 -10.73
N LEU A 145 -13.39 0.04 -10.61
CA LEU A 145 -12.85 0.88 -11.67
C LEU A 145 -11.36 1.13 -11.40
N PRO A 146 -10.45 0.52 -12.19
CA PRO A 146 -9.02 0.70 -11.97
C PRO A 146 -8.57 2.16 -12.17
N LEU A 147 -7.65 2.64 -11.36
CA LEU A 147 -7.08 3.98 -11.52
C LEU A 147 -6.46 4.13 -12.92
N GLY A 148 -6.92 5.15 -13.67
CA GLY A 148 -6.50 5.44 -15.04
C GLY A 148 -7.21 4.64 -16.13
N GLU A 149 -8.28 3.91 -15.80
CA GLU A 149 -9.16 3.20 -16.75
C GLU A 149 -10.57 3.83 -16.74
N GLU A 150 -11.34 3.55 -17.79
CA GLU A 150 -12.71 4.05 -17.94
C GLU A 150 -13.77 2.93 -17.82
N THR A 151 -13.33 1.68 -17.68
CA THR A 151 -14.20 0.50 -17.69
C THR A 151 -14.08 -0.25 -16.38
N ASP A 152 -15.23 -0.61 -15.81
CA ASP A 152 -15.30 -1.49 -14.64
C ASP A 152 -14.62 -2.84 -14.95
N ASP A 153 -13.81 -3.30 -14.02
CA ASP A 153 -13.02 -4.52 -14.10
C ASP A 153 -13.15 -5.30 -12.79
N PRO A 154 -14.30 -5.99 -12.59
CA PRO A 154 -14.64 -6.60 -11.32
C PRO A 154 -13.65 -7.69 -10.89
N THR A 155 -13.64 -7.97 -9.59
CA THR A 155 -12.79 -9.02 -9.00
C THR A 155 -13.11 -10.40 -9.56
N LEU A 156 -12.13 -11.29 -9.52
CA LEU A 156 -12.27 -12.68 -9.93
C LEU A 156 -12.56 -13.58 -8.72
N PRO A 157 -13.33 -14.66 -8.86
CA PRO A 157 -13.50 -15.64 -7.80
C PRO A 157 -12.15 -16.19 -7.32
N GLY A 158 -11.92 -16.16 -6.00
CA GLY A 158 -10.67 -16.59 -5.38
C GLY A 158 -9.54 -15.54 -5.40
N GLU A 159 -9.83 -14.31 -5.82
CA GLU A 159 -8.90 -13.18 -5.75
C GLU A 159 -8.80 -12.65 -4.32
N LEU A 160 -7.59 -12.34 -3.86
CA LEU A 160 -7.38 -11.63 -2.60
C LEU A 160 -7.42 -10.12 -2.88
N ALA A 161 -8.29 -9.39 -2.19
CA ALA A 161 -8.50 -7.97 -2.41
C ALA A 161 -8.90 -7.23 -1.13
N TYR A 162 -8.67 -5.92 -1.11
CA TYR A 162 -9.32 -5.02 -0.17
C TYR A 162 -10.71 -4.69 -0.71
N ILE A 163 -11.73 -4.90 0.11
CA ILE A 163 -13.14 -4.77 -0.27
C ILE A 163 -13.88 -4.03 0.85
N ASP A 164 -14.76 -3.12 0.47
CA ASP A 164 -15.72 -2.46 1.35
C ASP A 164 -17.16 -2.69 0.87
N ASP A 165 -18.15 -2.01 1.45
CA ASP A 165 -19.57 -2.21 1.10
C ASP A 165 -19.91 -1.76 -0.33
N ALA A 166 -19.08 -0.93 -0.98
CA ALA A 166 -19.30 -0.45 -2.34
C ALA A 166 -18.57 -1.27 -3.42
N GLY A 167 -17.63 -2.14 -3.04
CA GLY A 167 -16.89 -2.98 -3.97
C GLY A 167 -15.40 -3.09 -3.65
N ALA A 168 -14.59 -3.43 -4.63
CA ALA A 168 -13.16 -3.55 -4.42
C ALA A 168 -12.48 -2.17 -4.33
N VAL A 169 -11.56 -2.05 -3.39
CA VAL A 169 -10.74 -0.87 -3.11
C VAL A 169 -9.37 -1.04 -3.77
N CYS A 170 -8.71 -2.17 -3.52
CA CYS A 170 -7.46 -2.55 -4.18
C CYS A 170 -7.48 -4.02 -4.58
N ARG A 171 -7.16 -4.34 -5.85
CA ARG A 171 -7.23 -5.69 -6.42
C ARG A 171 -5.91 -6.44 -6.38
N CYS A 172 -6.03 -7.76 -6.42
CA CYS A 172 -4.90 -8.69 -6.32
C CYS A 172 -3.97 -8.29 -5.16
N TRP A 173 -4.58 -8.09 -3.97
CA TRP A 173 -3.97 -7.63 -2.74
C TRP A 173 -3.49 -6.17 -2.85
N ASN A 174 -2.29 -5.94 -3.40
CA ASN A 174 -1.64 -4.63 -3.51
C ASN A 174 -1.14 -4.34 -4.95
N TRP A 175 -1.89 -4.84 -5.92
CA TRP A 175 -1.51 -4.67 -7.32
C TRP A 175 -1.95 -3.33 -7.89
N ARG A 176 -3.22 -2.96 -7.66
CA ARG A 176 -3.83 -1.80 -8.31
C ARG A 176 -4.98 -1.22 -7.49
N ASP A 177 -4.92 0.09 -7.31
CA ASP A 177 -5.92 0.86 -6.58
C ASP A 177 -7.11 1.24 -7.48
N GLY A 178 -8.27 1.37 -6.86
CA GLY A 178 -9.48 1.85 -7.50
C GLY A 178 -9.58 3.37 -7.53
N VAL A 179 -10.28 3.90 -8.56
CA VAL A 179 -10.50 5.36 -8.68
C VAL A 179 -11.24 5.92 -7.47
N ARG A 180 -12.20 5.18 -6.91
CA ARG A 180 -13.13 5.66 -5.88
C ARG A 180 -12.42 6.07 -4.60
N THR A 181 -11.45 5.29 -4.16
CA THR A 181 -10.79 5.46 -2.86
C THR A 181 -9.35 5.99 -2.96
N ALA A 182 -8.84 6.18 -4.18
CA ALA A 182 -7.48 6.68 -4.38
C ALA A 182 -7.25 8.02 -3.68
N LEU A 183 -6.08 8.16 -3.05
CA LEU A 183 -5.66 9.44 -2.48
C LEU A 183 -5.53 10.51 -3.56
N SER A 184 -6.04 11.68 -3.26
CA SER A 184 -5.98 12.88 -4.08
C SER A 184 -5.23 14.02 -3.37
N ASP A 185 -5.02 15.12 -4.08
CA ASP A 185 -4.43 16.34 -3.51
C ASP A 185 -5.27 16.97 -2.39
N ASP A 186 -6.56 16.62 -2.31
CA ASP A 186 -7.51 17.16 -1.33
C ASP A 186 -7.86 16.16 -0.21
N SER A 187 -7.31 14.93 -0.24
CA SER A 187 -7.58 13.93 0.79
C SER A 187 -7.04 14.38 2.14
N ALA A 188 -7.94 14.53 3.12
CA ALA A 188 -7.60 15.00 4.46
C ALA A 188 -7.34 13.87 5.46
N ASP A 189 -8.05 12.77 5.33
CA ASP A 189 -7.93 11.60 6.19
C ASP A 189 -7.58 10.38 5.35
N ALA A 190 -6.61 9.58 5.80
CA ALA A 190 -6.13 8.43 5.05
C ALA A 190 -5.99 7.18 5.90
N PHE A 191 -6.34 6.03 5.30
CA PHE A 191 -5.91 4.70 5.70
C PHE A 191 -4.69 4.32 4.87
N LEU A 192 -3.59 3.90 5.52
CA LEU A 192 -2.40 3.42 4.83
C LEU A 192 -2.04 2.03 5.34
N ALA A 193 -1.70 1.14 4.40
CA ALA A 193 -1.32 -0.23 4.68
C ALA A 193 0.12 -0.51 4.22
N ILE A 194 0.85 -1.26 5.03
CA ILE A 194 2.18 -1.80 4.72
C ILE A 194 2.11 -3.31 4.89
N GLU A 195 2.26 -4.07 3.82
CA GLU A 195 2.13 -5.51 3.90
C GLU A 195 3.48 -6.21 4.04
N CYS A 196 3.53 -7.22 4.91
CA CYS A 196 4.70 -8.05 5.14
C CYS A 196 4.32 -9.53 5.14
N VAL A 197 4.87 -10.32 4.21
CA VAL A 197 4.64 -11.77 4.11
C VAL A 197 5.76 -12.59 4.74
N GLU A 198 6.88 -11.96 5.09
CA GLU A 198 8.09 -12.60 5.61
C GLU A 198 8.21 -12.34 7.11
N PRO A 199 8.04 -13.36 7.99
CA PRO A 199 8.10 -13.18 9.45
C PRO A 199 9.40 -12.53 9.93
N GLU A 200 10.51 -12.83 9.28
CA GLU A 200 11.84 -12.27 9.58
C GLU A 200 11.95 -10.78 9.30
N ARG A 201 11.03 -10.23 8.51
CA ARG A 201 10.97 -8.80 8.15
C ARG A 201 9.95 -7.98 8.96
N MET A 202 9.37 -8.56 10.01
CA MET A 202 8.42 -7.85 10.89
C MET A 202 9.04 -6.60 11.51
N GLY A 203 10.34 -6.64 11.84
CA GLY A 203 11.09 -5.48 12.31
C GLY A 203 11.17 -4.35 11.28
N ASP A 204 11.36 -4.70 10.00
CA ASP A 204 11.33 -3.72 8.89
C ASP A 204 9.94 -3.13 8.73
N CYS A 205 8.89 -3.96 8.83
CA CYS A 205 7.50 -3.51 8.75
C CYS A 205 7.18 -2.50 9.86
N GLN A 206 7.57 -2.79 11.10
CA GLN A 206 7.39 -1.86 12.22
C GLN A 206 8.15 -0.54 11.99
N ALA A 207 9.39 -0.61 11.54
CA ALA A 207 10.19 0.59 11.24
C ALA A 207 9.57 1.40 10.08
N ALA A 208 9.01 0.73 9.07
CA ALA A 208 8.31 1.37 7.97
C ALA A 208 7.03 2.10 8.45
N ILE A 209 6.24 1.49 9.35
CA ILE A 209 5.08 2.10 10.00
C ILE A 209 5.50 3.39 10.73
N ASP A 210 6.55 3.31 11.56
CA ASP A 210 7.04 4.45 12.33
C ASP A 210 7.52 5.57 11.42
N ARG A 211 8.24 5.23 10.36
CA ARG A 211 8.72 6.19 9.37
C ARG A 211 7.60 6.84 8.57
N LEU A 212 6.61 6.06 8.14
CA LEU A 212 5.44 6.56 7.42
C LEU A 212 4.68 7.58 8.28
N ALA A 213 4.37 7.21 9.52
CA ALA A 213 3.71 8.08 10.48
C ALA A 213 4.47 9.41 10.70
N GLU A 214 5.78 9.34 10.95
CA GLU A 214 6.65 10.51 11.13
C GLU A 214 6.60 11.46 9.92
N LEU A 215 6.69 10.92 8.70
CA LEU A 215 6.70 11.73 7.49
C LEU A 215 5.36 12.42 7.25
N LEU A 216 4.24 11.73 7.47
CA LEU A 216 2.90 12.28 7.32
C LEU A 216 2.63 13.40 8.34
N GLU A 217 3.02 13.21 9.62
CA GLU A 217 2.91 14.23 10.64
C GLU A 217 3.77 15.45 10.31
N ARG A 218 5.03 15.23 9.96
CA ARG A 218 6.01 16.29 9.74
C ARG A 218 5.67 17.15 8.53
N TYR A 219 5.37 16.55 7.40
CA TYR A 219 5.25 17.29 6.13
C TYR A 219 3.81 17.63 5.75
N LEU A 220 2.85 16.75 6.10
CA LEU A 220 1.46 16.98 5.77
C LEU A 220 0.66 17.56 6.95
N GLY A 221 1.27 17.72 8.11
CA GLY A 221 0.60 18.23 9.31
C GLY A 221 -0.51 17.32 9.82
N ALA A 222 -0.48 16.05 9.42
CA ALA A 222 -1.47 15.05 9.82
C ALA A 222 -1.38 14.74 11.32
N THR A 223 -2.47 14.22 11.87
CA THR A 223 -2.50 13.61 13.21
C THR A 223 -2.62 12.09 13.03
N VAL A 224 -1.66 11.34 13.52
CA VAL A 224 -1.72 9.87 13.55
C VAL A 224 -2.70 9.43 14.63
N VAL A 225 -3.79 8.79 14.23
CA VAL A 225 -4.83 8.29 15.16
C VAL A 225 -4.75 6.79 15.38
N VAL A 226 -4.19 6.05 14.43
CA VAL A 226 -3.88 4.61 14.54
C VAL A 226 -2.49 4.37 14.00
N LYS A 227 -1.72 3.56 14.72
CA LYS A 227 -0.42 3.04 14.30
C LYS A 227 -0.21 1.67 14.93
N THR A 228 -0.36 0.59 14.15
CA THR A 228 -0.34 -0.78 14.68
C THR A 228 0.03 -1.82 13.63
N LEU A 229 0.38 -3.02 14.10
CA LEU A 229 0.46 -4.23 13.28
C LEU A 229 -0.83 -5.05 13.49
N VAL A 230 -1.53 -5.29 12.40
CA VAL A 230 -2.64 -6.26 12.33
C VAL A 230 -2.02 -7.62 12.03
N THR A 231 -2.33 -8.60 12.85
CA THR A 231 -1.83 -9.98 12.79
C THR A 231 -3.00 -10.94 12.96
N ARG A 232 -2.74 -12.23 12.78
CA ARG A 232 -3.78 -13.25 12.98
C ARG A 232 -4.38 -13.22 14.39
N ASP A 233 -3.58 -12.90 15.42
CA ASP A 233 -4.03 -12.83 16.80
C ASP A 233 -4.78 -11.52 17.12
N ASN A 234 -4.60 -10.50 16.30
CA ASN A 234 -5.30 -9.21 16.39
C ASN A 234 -5.71 -8.74 14.98
N PRO A 235 -6.75 -9.36 14.37
CA PRO A 235 -7.07 -9.21 12.96
C PRO A 235 -7.86 -7.96 12.60
N CYS A 236 -8.19 -7.11 13.57
CA CYS A 236 -9.08 -5.96 13.37
C CYS A 236 -8.55 -4.71 14.09
N VAL A 237 -8.79 -3.55 13.45
CA VAL A 237 -8.50 -2.23 14.06
C VAL A 237 -9.55 -1.22 13.63
N GLY A 238 -9.97 -0.33 14.55
CA GLY A 238 -10.88 0.80 14.24
C GLY A 238 -10.19 1.86 13.36
N LEU A 239 -10.95 2.45 12.42
CA LEU A 239 -10.50 3.50 11.50
C LEU A 239 -11.02 4.89 11.89
#